data_c175ce5406788a2cb42acec3171cda99
#
_entry.id   c175ce5406788a2cb42acec3171cda99
#
_cell.length_a   1.000
_cell.length_b   1.000
_cell.length_c   1.000
_cell.angle_alpha   90.00
_cell.angle_beta   90.00
_cell.angle_gamma   90.00
#
_symmetry.space_group_name_H-M   'P 1'
#
loop_
_entity.id
_entity.type
_entity.pdbx_description
1 polymer ?
#
loop_
_entity_poly.entity_id
_entity_poly.type
_entity_poly.pdbx_seq_one_letter_code
_entity_poly.pdbx_strand_id
1 'polypeptide(L)'
;MSEANRPAESKDPYLSRRTMATSPLPSAREIAAQIRKKEISPVEVARLHLDRIERFNPSLNAFVDWKPEAVLAQARAAEKAILQGDDVGPLHGVPLSIKASIDVAGHRSEAGTRLRAGYMAAEDAPLVARLRTAGAVILGVTNTPELLMAWETDNLLYGRTNNPWDLTRTAGGSSGGEAAAIAAGLSAGGVGSDGGGSIREPAHFCGICGLKPTPGRIPSTGHFPKSGGPFALLGVVGPMARTVGDVQVLFETMAGWDDGDPSAAPVDVRPIQEKTMRDVAVGFFEDDGRTPVTQETRSAVQGAVSLLSNAGFRVDPFRPEGLEEARQLWWKFFGTAGGMIQGPMLRGHESELSPILREFYSWTAAEPVHSGQSLLATWLGRDEVREKILVQMRKYPVLICPTAAIPAFRHGEREWLIEGKTVKYLDAWSYCEWFNLLGFPAVVIPITVSPEGLPIGVQIVGRPWAEEMVLAIAAALEEGRGPWAGPPIEHA
;
A
#
# COMPACT_ATOMS: atom_id res chain seq x y z
N MET A 1 -58.14 26.95 -26.43
CA MET A 1 -56.80 26.68 -26.99
C MET A 1 -55.98 26.03 -25.90
N SER A 2 -55.51 24.85 -26.15
CA SER A 2 -55.07 23.79 -25.27
C SER A 2 -53.77 24.11 -24.51
N GLU A 3 -53.82 23.89 -23.20
CA GLU A 3 -52.70 23.55 -22.34
C GLU A 3 -52.23 22.14 -22.70
N ALA A 4 -51.26 22.00 -23.55
CA ALA A 4 -50.57 20.73 -23.76
C ALA A 4 -49.22 20.99 -24.42
N ASN A 5 -48.18 21.09 -23.63
CA ASN A 5 -46.77 20.67 -23.85
C ASN A 5 -45.85 21.39 -22.88
N ARG A 6 -45.88 20.98 -21.60
CA ARG A 6 -44.68 21.08 -20.78
C ARG A 6 -43.92 19.74 -20.96
N PRO A 7 -42.65 19.74 -21.35
CA PRO A 7 -41.84 18.53 -21.30
C PRO A 7 -41.78 18.09 -19.85
N ALA A 8 -41.99 16.78 -19.62
CA ALA A 8 -41.87 16.18 -18.31
C ALA A 8 -40.45 16.50 -17.79
N GLU A 9 -40.36 17.23 -16.68
CA GLU A 9 -39.13 17.33 -15.91
C GLU A 9 -38.67 15.90 -15.61
N SER A 10 -37.56 15.49 -16.20
CA SER A 10 -36.90 14.26 -15.79
C SER A 10 -36.53 14.45 -14.33
N LYS A 11 -37.24 13.80 -13.43
CA LYS A 11 -36.89 13.79 -12.01
C LYS A 11 -35.52 13.11 -11.92
N ASP A 12 -34.46 13.92 -11.75
CA ASP A 12 -33.13 13.44 -11.43
C ASP A 12 -33.29 12.58 -10.16
N PRO A 13 -32.96 11.27 -10.20
CA PRO A 13 -33.13 10.38 -9.06
C PRO A 13 -32.19 10.72 -7.89
N TYR A 14 -31.22 11.61 -8.07
CA TYR A 14 -30.22 12.04 -7.08
C TYR A 14 -30.63 13.40 -6.47
N LEU A 15 -31.00 13.39 -5.20
CA LEU A 15 -31.69 14.47 -4.48
C LEU A 15 -30.88 15.73 -4.15
N SER A 16 -29.60 15.80 -4.45
CA SER A 16 -28.83 17.04 -4.31
C SER A 16 -27.55 17.02 -5.12
N ARG A 17 -27.37 17.96 -6.03
CA ARG A 17 -26.06 18.28 -6.61
C ARG A 17 -25.19 18.97 -5.55
N ARG A 18 -24.71 18.21 -4.59
CA ARG A 18 -23.56 18.64 -3.80
C ARG A 18 -22.34 18.53 -4.70
N THR A 19 -21.77 19.68 -5.05
CA THR A 19 -20.48 19.76 -5.74
C THR A 19 -19.43 19.06 -4.88
N MET A 20 -18.99 17.86 -5.27
CA MET A 20 -17.87 17.12 -4.65
C MET A 20 -16.51 17.80 -4.89
N ALA A 21 -16.52 19.06 -5.36
CA ALA A 21 -15.31 19.81 -5.71
C ALA A 21 -14.52 20.36 -4.52
N THR A 22 -14.94 20.09 -3.27
CA THR A 22 -14.27 20.63 -2.09
C THR A 22 -13.39 19.57 -1.42
N SER A 23 -12.14 19.91 -1.16
CA SER A 23 -11.24 19.16 -0.28
C SER A 23 -11.73 19.24 1.19
N PRO A 24 -11.67 18.13 2.00
CA PRO A 24 -11.21 16.80 1.62
C PRO A 24 -12.24 15.99 0.82
N LEU A 25 -11.76 15.19 -0.15
CA LEU A 25 -12.61 14.24 -0.89
C LEU A 25 -13.14 13.16 0.06
N PRO A 26 -14.40 12.67 -0.14
CA PRO A 26 -14.94 11.60 0.67
C PRO A 26 -14.09 10.32 0.58
N SER A 27 -14.06 9.56 1.66
CA SER A 27 -13.41 8.25 1.73
C SER A 27 -14.15 7.21 0.88
N ALA A 28 -13.55 6.06 0.62
CA ALA A 28 -14.19 4.98 -0.14
C ALA A 28 -15.51 4.52 0.52
N ARG A 29 -15.51 4.42 1.86
CA ARG A 29 -16.70 4.05 2.63
C ARG A 29 -17.79 5.11 2.57
N GLU A 30 -17.43 6.39 2.63
CA GLU A 30 -18.36 7.51 2.50
C GLU A 30 -18.96 7.56 1.09
N ILE A 31 -18.16 7.37 0.03
CA ILE A 31 -18.63 7.25 -1.35
C ILE A 31 -19.66 6.13 -1.47
N ALA A 32 -19.34 4.92 -1.00
CA ALA A 32 -20.25 3.78 -1.04
C ALA A 32 -21.55 4.05 -0.26
N ALA A 33 -21.46 4.70 0.91
CA ALA A 33 -22.62 5.05 1.71
C ALA A 33 -23.52 6.09 1.04
N GLN A 34 -22.95 7.12 0.43
CA GLN A 34 -23.69 8.17 -0.29
C GLN A 34 -24.37 7.60 -1.55
N ILE A 35 -23.71 6.71 -2.30
CA ILE A 35 -24.28 6.02 -3.45
C ILE A 35 -25.49 5.16 -3.01
N ARG A 36 -25.37 4.36 -1.93
CA ARG A 36 -26.50 3.57 -1.42
C ARG A 36 -27.70 4.41 -1.04
N LYS A 37 -27.46 5.61 -0.47
CA LYS A 37 -28.53 6.56 -0.14
C LYS A 37 -29.04 7.33 -1.35
N LYS A 38 -28.48 7.12 -2.54
CA LYS A 38 -28.79 7.87 -3.77
C LYS A 38 -28.54 9.39 -3.60
N GLU A 39 -27.54 9.76 -2.80
CA GLU A 39 -27.12 11.15 -2.60
C GLU A 39 -26.17 11.61 -3.73
N ILE A 40 -25.39 10.66 -4.29
CA ILE A 40 -24.49 10.87 -5.43
C ILE A 40 -24.60 9.70 -6.40
N SER A 41 -24.32 9.95 -7.69
CA SER A 41 -24.31 8.94 -8.74
C SER A 41 -22.92 8.29 -8.85
N PRO A 42 -22.84 6.94 -9.04
CA PRO A 42 -21.57 6.30 -9.45
C PRO A 42 -20.93 6.94 -10.67
N VAL A 43 -21.72 7.44 -11.62
CA VAL A 43 -21.22 8.10 -12.83
C VAL A 43 -20.61 9.47 -12.51
N GLU A 44 -21.22 10.25 -11.59
CA GLU A 44 -20.65 11.53 -11.14
C GLU A 44 -19.33 11.32 -10.41
N VAL A 45 -19.26 10.31 -9.52
CA VAL A 45 -18.04 9.93 -8.82
C VAL A 45 -16.94 9.51 -9.79
N ALA A 46 -17.25 8.65 -10.76
CA ALA A 46 -16.28 8.21 -11.76
C ALA A 46 -15.74 9.38 -12.60
N ARG A 47 -16.60 10.31 -13.03
CA ARG A 47 -16.21 11.52 -13.76
C ARG A 47 -15.27 12.39 -12.93
N LEU A 48 -15.61 12.67 -11.68
CA LEU A 48 -14.75 13.44 -10.77
C LEU A 48 -13.33 12.87 -10.73
N HIS A 49 -13.19 11.55 -10.55
CA HIS A 49 -11.88 10.90 -10.48
C HIS A 49 -11.16 10.92 -11.83
N LEU A 50 -11.87 10.74 -12.97
CA LEU A 50 -11.29 10.83 -14.29
C LEU A 50 -10.79 12.27 -14.59
N ASP A 51 -11.57 13.29 -14.25
CA ASP A 51 -11.18 14.70 -14.41
C ASP A 51 -9.94 15.02 -13.55
N ARG A 52 -9.84 14.45 -12.34
CA ARG A 52 -8.66 14.61 -11.50
C ARG A 52 -7.44 13.88 -12.08
N ILE A 53 -7.61 12.69 -12.63
CA ILE A 53 -6.53 11.97 -13.33
C ILE A 53 -6.03 12.85 -14.51
N GLU A 54 -6.93 13.36 -15.34
CA GLU A 54 -6.56 14.19 -16.48
C GLU A 54 -5.81 15.47 -16.05
N ARG A 55 -6.24 16.10 -14.96
CA ARG A 55 -5.66 17.33 -14.44
C ARG A 55 -4.29 17.12 -13.78
N PHE A 56 -4.13 16.14 -12.90
CA PHE A 56 -2.97 16.02 -12.02
C PHE A 56 -1.97 14.94 -12.43
N ASN A 57 -2.40 13.92 -13.18
CA ASN A 57 -1.50 12.84 -13.58
C ASN A 57 -0.32 13.30 -14.46
N PRO A 58 -0.43 14.35 -15.32
CA PRO A 58 0.71 14.86 -16.05
C PRO A 58 1.89 15.33 -15.19
N SER A 59 1.64 15.85 -13.98
CA SER A 59 2.68 16.26 -13.03
C SER A 59 3.11 15.14 -12.06
N LEU A 60 2.20 14.23 -11.73
CA LEU A 60 2.45 13.15 -10.79
C LEU A 60 3.00 11.89 -11.45
N ASN A 61 2.55 11.57 -12.66
CA ASN A 61 2.82 10.32 -13.37
C ASN A 61 2.50 9.08 -12.49
N ALA A 62 1.33 9.11 -11.86
CA ALA A 62 0.85 8.07 -10.96
C ALA A 62 0.15 6.93 -11.72
N PHE A 63 -0.75 7.26 -12.68
CA PHE A 63 -1.40 6.28 -13.56
C PHE A 63 -0.59 6.08 -14.84
N VAL A 64 -0.51 4.84 -15.31
CA VAL A 64 0.18 4.46 -16.55
C VAL A 64 -0.74 3.87 -17.62
N ASP A 65 -1.90 3.35 -17.23
CA ASP A 65 -2.95 2.90 -18.15
C ASP A 65 -4.32 3.08 -17.49
N TRP A 66 -5.18 3.91 -18.11
CA TRP A 66 -6.58 4.09 -17.71
C TRP A 66 -7.45 4.27 -18.96
N LYS A 67 -8.72 3.86 -18.88
CA LYS A 67 -9.64 3.82 -20.02
C LYS A 67 -10.95 4.50 -19.66
N PRO A 68 -11.10 5.81 -19.88
CA PRO A 68 -12.28 6.59 -19.45
C PRO A 68 -13.61 5.97 -19.85
N GLU A 69 -13.75 5.51 -21.09
CA GLU A 69 -15.00 4.91 -21.59
C GLU A 69 -15.35 3.61 -20.85
N ALA A 70 -14.35 2.75 -20.55
CA ALA A 70 -14.56 1.53 -19.79
C ALA A 70 -14.92 1.82 -18.33
N VAL A 71 -14.30 2.82 -17.71
CA VAL A 71 -14.61 3.29 -16.35
C VAL A 71 -16.05 3.80 -16.30
N LEU A 72 -16.46 4.66 -17.23
CA LEU A 72 -17.83 5.16 -17.29
C LEU A 72 -18.86 4.08 -17.59
N ALA A 73 -18.50 3.04 -18.37
CA ALA A 73 -19.38 1.90 -18.60
C ALA A 73 -19.61 1.10 -17.31
N GLN A 74 -18.55 0.85 -16.50
CA GLN A 74 -18.67 0.23 -15.17
C GLN A 74 -19.54 1.08 -14.24
N ALA A 75 -19.31 2.40 -14.21
CA ALA A 75 -20.08 3.33 -13.37
C ALA A 75 -21.56 3.36 -13.75
N ARG A 76 -21.90 3.36 -15.05
CA ARG A 76 -23.30 3.27 -15.53
C ARG A 76 -23.97 1.94 -15.14
N ALA A 77 -23.22 0.84 -15.15
CA ALA A 77 -23.73 -0.45 -14.70
C ALA A 77 -24.03 -0.44 -13.20
N ALA A 78 -23.13 0.15 -12.39
CA ALA A 78 -23.35 0.34 -10.95
C ALA A 78 -24.55 1.27 -10.67
N GLU A 79 -24.70 2.37 -11.40
CA GLU A 79 -25.85 3.27 -11.27
C GLU A 79 -27.17 2.56 -11.58
N LYS A 80 -27.19 1.77 -12.65
CA LYS A 80 -28.38 0.98 -13.03
C LYS A 80 -28.78 0.01 -11.92
N ALA A 81 -27.83 -0.74 -11.35
CA ALA A 81 -28.07 -1.70 -10.28
C ALA A 81 -28.70 -1.04 -9.05
N ILE A 82 -28.13 0.09 -8.57
CA ILE A 82 -28.66 0.79 -7.39
C ILE A 82 -30.05 1.40 -7.64
N LEU A 83 -30.34 1.85 -8.88
CA LEU A 83 -31.65 2.37 -9.24
C LEU A 83 -32.70 1.28 -9.33
N GLN A 84 -32.32 0.06 -9.74
CA GLN A 84 -33.20 -1.12 -9.78
C GLN A 84 -33.48 -1.70 -8.39
N GLY A 85 -32.73 -1.27 -7.37
CA GLY A 85 -32.88 -1.76 -5.99
C GLY A 85 -32.18 -3.09 -5.75
N ASP A 86 -31.17 -3.43 -6.56
CA ASP A 86 -30.37 -4.63 -6.39
C ASP A 86 -29.65 -4.61 -5.03
N ASP A 87 -29.39 -5.79 -4.46
CA ASP A 87 -28.50 -5.93 -3.31
C ASP A 87 -27.05 -5.72 -3.77
N VAL A 88 -26.41 -4.69 -3.26
CA VAL A 88 -25.12 -4.22 -3.75
C VAL A 88 -24.02 -4.38 -2.71
N GLY A 89 -22.82 -4.75 -3.19
CA GLY A 89 -21.65 -4.99 -2.36
C GLY A 89 -21.09 -3.75 -1.64
N PRO A 90 -20.16 -3.94 -0.69
CA PRO A 90 -19.65 -2.88 0.18
C PRO A 90 -18.89 -1.76 -0.54
N LEU A 91 -18.36 -2.02 -1.73
CA LEU A 91 -17.58 -1.07 -2.55
C LEU A 91 -18.35 -0.58 -3.78
N HIS A 92 -19.67 -0.68 -3.78
CA HIS A 92 -20.51 -0.37 -4.94
C HIS A 92 -20.31 1.06 -5.45
N GLY A 93 -19.85 1.18 -6.70
CA GLY A 93 -19.57 2.45 -7.37
C GLY A 93 -18.27 3.15 -6.90
N VAL A 94 -17.51 2.55 -6.01
CA VAL A 94 -16.25 3.12 -5.48
C VAL A 94 -15.13 3.00 -6.52
N PRO A 95 -14.47 4.13 -6.92
CA PRO A 95 -13.39 4.10 -7.89
C PRO A 95 -12.06 3.71 -7.23
N LEU A 96 -11.44 2.63 -7.71
CA LEU A 96 -10.20 2.07 -7.20
C LEU A 96 -9.12 1.99 -8.27
N SER A 97 -7.86 2.08 -7.87
CA SER A 97 -6.67 1.85 -8.71
C SER A 97 -5.96 0.56 -8.31
N ILE A 98 -5.16 0.01 -9.23
CA ILE A 98 -4.41 -1.22 -9.03
C ILE A 98 -2.96 -1.00 -9.49
N LYS A 99 -1.99 -1.46 -8.72
CA LYS A 99 -0.57 -1.41 -9.10
C LYS A 99 -0.30 -2.22 -10.38
N ALA A 100 0.47 -1.67 -11.33
CA ALA A 100 0.77 -2.30 -12.64
C ALA A 100 1.64 -3.58 -12.56
N SER A 101 1.70 -4.22 -11.41
CA SER A 101 2.25 -5.55 -11.17
C SER A 101 1.18 -6.60 -10.91
N ILE A 102 -0.10 -6.21 -10.91
CA ILE A 102 -1.25 -7.07 -10.62
C ILE A 102 -2.13 -7.08 -11.88
N ASP A 103 -2.53 -8.25 -12.32
CA ASP A 103 -3.32 -8.42 -13.52
C ASP A 103 -4.73 -7.85 -13.36
N VAL A 104 -5.08 -6.93 -14.27
CA VAL A 104 -6.41 -6.34 -14.44
C VAL A 104 -6.82 -6.58 -15.90
N ALA A 105 -7.88 -7.31 -16.13
CA ALA A 105 -8.35 -7.66 -17.48
C ALA A 105 -8.42 -6.46 -18.41
N GLY A 106 -7.74 -6.55 -19.55
CA GLY A 106 -7.67 -5.49 -20.55
C GLY A 106 -6.77 -4.32 -20.21
N HIS A 107 -6.00 -4.35 -19.10
CA HIS A 107 -5.00 -3.34 -18.75
C HIS A 107 -3.57 -3.89 -18.81
N ARG A 108 -2.61 -2.96 -18.88
CA ARG A 108 -1.18 -3.30 -18.89
C ARG A 108 -0.72 -3.76 -17.52
N SER A 109 -0.04 -4.92 -17.43
CA SER A 109 0.58 -5.44 -16.22
C SER A 109 2.07 -5.69 -16.47
N GLU A 110 2.82 -4.61 -16.67
CA GLU A 110 4.19 -4.63 -17.19
C GLU A 110 5.26 -4.55 -16.08
N ALA A 111 4.87 -4.30 -14.83
CA ALA A 111 5.78 -4.16 -13.68
C ALA A 111 6.98 -3.22 -13.96
N GLY A 112 6.75 -2.15 -14.74
CA GLY A 112 7.75 -1.15 -15.11
C GLY A 112 8.93 -1.65 -15.95
N THR A 113 8.91 -2.87 -16.47
CA THR A 113 10.03 -3.46 -17.23
C THR A 113 9.77 -3.54 -18.73
N ARG A 114 10.79 -3.15 -19.50
CA ARG A 114 10.79 -3.32 -20.97
C ARG A 114 10.69 -4.78 -21.39
N LEU A 115 11.14 -5.72 -20.57
CA LEU A 115 11.06 -7.15 -20.83
C LEU A 115 9.60 -7.67 -20.91
N ARG A 116 8.65 -6.91 -20.41
CA ARG A 116 7.22 -7.21 -20.44
C ARG A 116 6.41 -6.14 -21.18
N ALA A 117 7.08 -5.27 -21.94
CA ALA A 117 6.42 -4.19 -22.68
C ALA A 117 5.32 -4.70 -23.60
N GLY A 118 4.14 -4.10 -23.54
CA GLY A 118 2.96 -4.48 -24.33
C GLY A 118 2.15 -5.64 -23.74
N TYR A 119 2.55 -6.21 -22.61
CA TYR A 119 1.74 -7.24 -21.96
C TYR A 119 0.42 -6.68 -21.44
N MET A 120 -0.67 -7.24 -21.93
CA MET A 120 -2.04 -6.95 -21.50
C MET A 120 -2.60 -8.16 -20.76
N ALA A 121 -3.07 -7.97 -19.54
CA ALA A 121 -3.70 -9.05 -18.80
C ALA A 121 -5.01 -9.50 -19.48
N ALA A 122 -5.16 -10.80 -19.68
CA ALA A 122 -6.38 -11.37 -20.27
C ALA A 122 -7.52 -11.53 -19.27
N GLU A 123 -7.16 -11.72 -17.99
CA GLU A 123 -8.09 -11.97 -16.89
C GLU A 123 -7.72 -11.11 -15.69
N ASP A 124 -8.70 -10.87 -14.82
CA ASP A 124 -8.46 -10.22 -13.53
C ASP A 124 -7.73 -11.19 -12.57
N ALA A 125 -6.77 -10.70 -11.81
CA ALA A 125 -6.30 -11.39 -10.61
C ALA A 125 -7.48 -11.65 -9.65
N PRO A 126 -7.50 -12.76 -8.88
CA PRO A 126 -8.62 -13.09 -7.99
C PRO A 126 -9.00 -11.96 -7.03
N LEU A 127 -8.02 -11.22 -6.51
CA LEU A 127 -8.29 -10.06 -5.67
C LEU A 127 -9.02 -8.94 -6.42
N VAL A 128 -8.71 -8.70 -7.70
CA VAL A 128 -9.39 -7.70 -8.54
C VAL A 128 -10.81 -8.17 -8.86
N ALA A 129 -11.00 -9.45 -9.18
CA ALA A 129 -12.33 -10.03 -9.39
C ALA A 129 -13.22 -9.89 -8.15
N ARG A 130 -12.67 -10.09 -6.94
CA ARG A 130 -13.39 -9.87 -5.68
C ARG A 130 -13.79 -8.41 -5.49
N LEU A 131 -12.90 -7.45 -5.78
CA LEU A 131 -13.21 -6.02 -5.73
C LEU A 131 -14.34 -5.66 -6.70
N ARG A 132 -14.31 -6.18 -7.94
CA ARG A 132 -15.41 -5.98 -8.90
C ARG A 132 -16.71 -6.62 -8.44
N THR A 133 -16.67 -7.82 -7.87
CA THR A 133 -17.85 -8.48 -7.29
C THR A 133 -18.43 -7.67 -6.13
N ALA A 134 -17.60 -6.99 -5.34
CA ALA A 134 -18.02 -6.05 -4.32
C ALA A 134 -18.56 -4.72 -4.88
N GLY A 135 -18.57 -4.55 -6.20
CA GLY A 135 -19.14 -3.42 -6.92
C GLY A 135 -18.16 -2.28 -7.21
N ALA A 136 -16.85 -2.46 -6.99
CA ALA A 136 -15.86 -1.43 -7.27
C ALA A 136 -15.76 -1.10 -8.77
N VAL A 137 -15.47 0.15 -9.08
CA VAL A 137 -15.15 0.66 -10.41
C VAL A 137 -13.64 0.74 -10.54
N ILE A 138 -13.03 -0.10 -11.38
CA ILE A 138 -11.56 -0.06 -11.55
C ILE A 138 -11.22 1.04 -12.56
N LEU A 139 -10.47 2.05 -12.08
CA LEU A 139 -10.04 3.22 -12.87
C LEU A 139 -8.93 2.88 -13.88
N GLY A 140 -7.98 2.03 -13.45
CA GLY A 140 -6.81 1.69 -14.23
C GLY A 140 -5.66 1.21 -13.35
N VAL A 141 -4.44 1.21 -13.93
CA VAL A 141 -3.24 0.73 -13.25
C VAL A 141 -2.20 1.82 -13.04
N THR A 142 -1.48 1.71 -11.91
CA THR A 142 -0.57 2.74 -11.41
C THR A 142 0.90 2.35 -11.58
N ASN A 143 1.77 3.36 -11.66
CA ASN A 143 3.21 3.22 -11.91
C ASN A 143 3.94 2.49 -10.78
N THR A 144 5.06 1.84 -11.13
CA THR A 144 5.93 1.10 -10.23
C THR A 144 7.36 1.11 -10.77
N PRO A 145 8.42 0.99 -9.94
CA PRO A 145 9.77 0.80 -10.45
C PRO A 145 9.91 -0.54 -11.17
N GLU A 146 10.93 -0.64 -11.99
CA GLU A 146 11.20 -1.85 -12.76
C GLU A 146 11.33 -3.08 -11.84
N LEU A 147 10.52 -4.12 -12.13
CA LEU A 147 10.44 -5.37 -11.37
C LEU A 147 10.22 -5.18 -9.86
N LEU A 148 9.71 -4.03 -9.44
CA LEU A 148 9.40 -3.67 -8.04
C LEU A 148 10.64 -3.53 -7.13
N MET A 149 11.85 -3.39 -7.71
CA MET A 149 13.12 -3.49 -7.01
C MET A 149 13.71 -2.12 -6.62
N ALA A 150 12.86 -1.22 -6.07
CA ALA A 150 13.32 0.05 -5.49
C ALA A 150 12.29 0.61 -4.50
N TRP A 151 12.76 1.51 -3.60
CA TRP A 151 11.95 2.35 -2.70
C TRP A 151 11.72 3.75 -3.28
N GLU A 152 11.72 3.85 -4.58
CA GLU A 152 11.32 4.99 -5.41
C GLU A 152 10.65 4.45 -6.68
N THR A 153 9.75 5.22 -7.28
CA THR A 153 9.03 4.78 -8.46
C THR A 153 9.55 5.51 -9.68
N ASP A 154 10.41 4.82 -10.44
CA ASP A 154 10.96 5.28 -11.71
C ASP A 154 11.28 4.08 -12.60
N ASN A 155 11.00 4.17 -13.90
CA ASN A 155 11.27 3.11 -14.87
C ASN A 155 11.42 3.66 -16.30
N LEU A 156 11.95 2.84 -17.21
CA LEU A 156 12.21 3.22 -18.59
C LEU A 156 11.00 3.19 -19.54
N LEU A 157 9.84 2.67 -19.09
CA LEU A 157 8.60 2.66 -19.87
C LEU A 157 7.80 3.94 -19.69
N TYR A 158 7.68 4.40 -18.45
CA TYR A 158 6.75 5.45 -18.05
C TYR A 158 7.41 6.63 -17.36
N GLY A 159 8.68 6.48 -16.95
CA GLY A 159 9.38 7.48 -16.17
C GLY A 159 8.99 7.49 -14.70
N ARG A 160 9.27 8.60 -14.05
CA ARG A 160 9.21 8.80 -12.60
C ARG A 160 7.82 9.23 -12.13
N THR A 161 7.43 8.71 -10.96
CA THR A 161 6.29 9.21 -10.18
C THR A 161 6.77 10.21 -9.13
N ASN A 162 6.15 11.37 -9.08
CA ASN A 162 6.46 12.43 -8.13
C ASN A 162 5.53 12.40 -6.91
N ASN A 163 6.02 12.87 -5.77
CA ASN A 163 5.23 12.95 -4.54
C ASN A 163 4.24 14.14 -4.61
N PRO A 164 2.95 13.93 -4.32
CA PRO A 164 1.95 15.01 -4.37
C PRO A 164 2.12 16.09 -3.28
N TRP A 165 2.95 15.85 -2.26
CA TRP A 165 3.31 16.85 -1.24
C TRP A 165 4.45 17.76 -1.70
N ASP A 166 5.39 17.24 -2.50
CA ASP A 166 6.51 17.98 -3.11
C ASP A 166 6.97 17.23 -4.36
N LEU A 167 6.71 17.79 -5.53
CA LEU A 167 7.04 17.17 -6.83
C LEU A 167 8.55 16.92 -7.04
N THR A 168 9.42 17.52 -6.23
CA THR A 168 10.88 17.29 -6.29
C THR A 168 11.32 16.05 -5.51
N ARG A 169 10.36 15.38 -4.85
CA ARG A 169 10.61 14.21 -3.99
C ARG A 169 9.93 12.95 -4.52
N THR A 170 10.44 11.82 -4.08
CA THR A 170 9.88 10.52 -4.43
C THR A 170 8.53 10.29 -3.76
N ALA A 171 7.62 9.63 -4.48
CA ALA A 171 6.39 9.08 -3.90
C ALA A 171 6.62 7.77 -3.14
N GLY A 172 7.89 7.31 -3.08
CA GLY A 172 8.23 6.02 -2.57
C GLY A 172 8.13 4.89 -3.60
N GLY A 173 8.35 3.68 -3.16
CA GLY A 173 8.31 2.48 -4.00
C GLY A 173 8.26 1.18 -3.17
N SER A 174 7.80 0.13 -3.81
CA SER A 174 7.50 0.05 -5.24
C SER A 174 6.05 0.40 -5.60
N SER A 175 5.14 0.73 -4.64
CA SER A 175 3.77 1.14 -4.91
C SER A 175 3.60 2.68 -4.88
N GLY A 176 4.62 3.42 -5.39
CA GLY A 176 4.61 4.90 -5.33
C GLY A 176 3.53 5.52 -6.22
N GLY A 177 3.27 4.96 -7.40
CA GLY A 177 2.16 5.40 -8.26
C GLY A 177 0.80 5.25 -7.56
N GLU A 178 0.60 4.13 -6.84
CA GLU A 178 -0.61 3.88 -6.07
C GLU A 178 -0.77 4.89 -4.93
N ALA A 179 0.30 5.08 -4.13
CA ALA A 179 0.27 6.02 -3.02
C ALA A 179 0.05 7.47 -3.48
N ALA A 180 0.71 7.90 -4.55
CA ALA A 180 0.55 9.24 -5.12
C ALA A 180 -0.88 9.46 -5.65
N ALA A 181 -1.45 8.47 -6.35
CA ALA A 181 -2.82 8.52 -6.86
C ALA A 181 -3.85 8.67 -5.72
N ILE A 182 -3.74 7.86 -4.67
CA ILE A 182 -4.66 7.90 -3.52
C ILE A 182 -4.51 9.21 -2.73
N ALA A 183 -3.28 9.63 -2.44
CA ALA A 183 -3.02 10.85 -1.69
C ALA A 183 -3.55 12.09 -2.41
N ALA A 184 -3.37 12.16 -3.73
CA ALA A 184 -3.86 13.26 -4.58
C ALA A 184 -5.37 13.16 -4.90
N GLY A 185 -6.06 12.11 -4.43
CA GLY A 185 -7.48 11.89 -4.69
C GLY A 185 -7.82 11.52 -6.14
N LEU A 186 -6.87 10.97 -6.89
CA LEU A 186 -7.12 10.41 -8.21
C LEU A 186 -7.85 9.07 -8.10
N SER A 187 -7.73 8.42 -6.94
CA SER A 187 -8.40 7.18 -6.59
C SER A 187 -8.89 7.26 -5.14
N ALA A 188 -9.99 6.58 -4.83
CA ALA A 188 -10.52 6.51 -3.46
C ALA A 188 -9.73 5.53 -2.58
N GLY A 189 -9.06 4.56 -3.18
CA GLY A 189 -8.22 3.54 -2.58
C GLY A 189 -7.72 2.58 -3.66
N GLY A 190 -6.96 1.57 -3.27
CA GLY A 190 -6.47 0.59 -4.24
C GLY A 190 -5.55 -0.46 -3.65
N VAL A 191 -4.75 -1.11 -4.50
CA VAL A 191 -3.96 -2.28 -4.15
C VAL A 191 -2.50 -2.12 -4.55
N GLY A 192 -1.62 -2.26 -3.56
CA GLY A 192 -0.17 -2.35 -3.74
C GLY A 192 0.38 -3.75 -3.49
N SER A 193 1.71 -3.87 -3.48
CA SER A 193 2.42 -5.08 -3.04
C SER A 193 3.65 -4.71 -2.23
N ASP A 194 4.10 -5.60 -1.30
CA ASP A 194 5.14 -5.29 -0.32
C ASP A 194 6.02 -6.52 -0.08
N GLY A 195 7.30 -6.42 -0.45
CA GLY A 195 8.33 -7.45 -0.20
C GLY A 195 9.46 -6.96 0.72
N GLY A 196 9.49 -5.64 1.00
CA GLY A 196 10.49 -4.98 1.84
C GLY A 196 10.08 -3.57 2.23
N GLY A 197 8.76 -3.30 2.32
CA GLY A 197 8.23 -1.97 2.64
C GLY A 197 7.37 -1.34 1.54
N SER A 198 7.19 -2.01 0.41
CA SER A 198 6.64 -1.39 -0.82
C SER A 198 5.16 -0.99 -0.80
N ILE A 199 4.40 -1.27 0.26
CA ILE A 199 3.11 -0.64 0.61
C ILE A 199 3.35 0.44 1.67
N ARG A 200 4.11 0.09 2.70
CA ARG A 200 4.26 0.84 3.93
C ARG A 200 5.06 2.12 3.75
N GLU A 201 6.16 2.03 3.04
CA GLU A 201 7.03 3.18 2.79
C GLU A 201 6.34 4.21 1.88
N PRO A 202 5.73 3.87 0.71
CA PRO A 202 4.95 4.84 -0.06
C PRO A 202 3.76 5.43 0.70
N ALA A 203 3.11 4.63 1.57
CA ALA A 203 2.04 5.13 2.44
C ALA A 203 2.57 6.19 3.42
N HIS A 204 3.73 5.94 4.03
CA HIS A 204 4.43 6.90 4.88
C HIS A 204 4.81 8.17 4.10
N PHE A 205 5.39 8.06 2.91
CA PHE A 205 5.86 9.20 2.12
C PHE A 205 4.74 10.06 1.52
N CYS A 206 3.60 9.45 1.22
CA CYS A 206 2.46 10.15 0.64
C CYS A 206 1.36 10.49 1.66
N GLY A 207 1.52 10.11 2.94
CA GLY A 207 0.58 10.45 4.00
C GLY A 207 -0.77 9.76 3.87
N ILE A 208 -0.77 8.47 3.54
CA ILE A 208 -1.96 7.61 3.48
C ILE A 208 -1.81 6.39 4.40
N CYS A 209 -2.85 5.57 4.50
CA CYS A 209 -2.84 4.30 5.20
C CYS A 209 -2.53 3.15 4.23
N GLY A 210 -1.76 2.14 4.69
CA GLY A 210 -1.47 0.96 3.90
C GLY A 210 -1.25 -0.27 4.78
N LEU A 211 -1.86 -1.39 4.42
CA LEU A 211 -1.72 -2.66 5.14
C LEU A 211 -0.87 -3.65 4.33
N LYS A 212 0.23 -4.09 4.92
CA LYS A 212 0.96 -5.29 4.56
C LYS A 212 0.39 -6.46 5.37
N PRO A 213 -0.42 -7.36 4.81
CA PRO A 213 -0.96 -8.47 5.56
C PRO A 213 0.08 -9.58 5.82
N THR A 214 -0.29 -10.61 6.57
CA THR A 214 0.44 -11.87 6.66
C THR A 214 0.50 -12.54 5.28
N PRO A 215 1.64 -13.12 4.84
CA PRO A 215 1.69 -13.89 3.60
C PRO A 215 0.60 -14.96 3.52
N GLY A 216 -0.08 -15.05 2.38
CA GLY A 216 -1.19 -15.98 2.18
C GLY A 216 -2.56 -15.50 2.70
N ARG A 217 -2.65 -14.33 3.32
CA ARG A 217 -3.93 -13.77 3.78
C ARG A 217 -4.77 -13.20 2.63
N ILE A 218 -4.11 -12.56 1.66
CA ILE A 218 -4.67 -12.16 0.37
C ILE A 218 -3.88 -12.93 -0.70
N PRO A 219 -4.52 -13.64 -1.64
CA PRO A 219 -3.81 -14.39 -2.67
C PRO A 219 -3.05 -13.47 -3.62
N SER A 220 -1.84 -13.88 -3.98
CA SER A 220 -0.95 -13.17 -4.91
C SER A 220 -1.06 -13.67 -6.37
N THR A 221 -2.03 -14.53 -6.68
CA THR A 221 -2.32 -14.97 -8.05
C THR A 221 -2.52 -13.77 -8.96
N GLY A 222 -1.87 -13.77 -10.13
CA GLY A 222 -1.90 -12.64 -11.07
C GLY A 222 -0.92 -11.52 -10.75
N HIS A 223 -0.04 -11.68 -9.75
CA HIS A 223 1.04 -10.74 -9.46
C HIS A 223 2.31 -11.08 -10.26
N PHE A 224 2.98 -10.06 -10.80
CA PHE A 224 4.28 -10.19 -11.48
C PHE A 224 5.31 -9.21 -10.89
N PRO A 225 6.57 -9.63 -10.63
CA PRO A 225 7.08 -11.01 -10.69
C PRO A 225 6.30 -11.96 -9.77
N LYS A 226 6.18 -13.24 -10.16
CA LYS A 226 5.43 -14.22 -9.39
C LYS A 226 6.07 -14.43 -8.01
N SER A 227 5.29 -14.30 -6.96
CA SER A 227 5.70 -14.66 -5.60
C SER A 227 5.75 -16.19 -5.48
N GLY A 228 6.95 -16.74 -5.44
CA GLY A 228 7.16 -18.18 -5.31
C GLY A 228 8.45 -18.50 -4.55
N GLY A 229 8.61 -19.71 -4.01
CA GLY A 229 9.77 -20.08 -3.21
C GLY A 229 10.03 -19.11 -2.05
N PRO A 230 11.26 -18.60 -1.87
CA PRO A 230 11.56 -17.63 -0.80
C PRO A 230 10.73 -16.35 -0.87
N PHE A 231 10.37 -15.89 -2.05
CA PHE A 231 9.53 -14.68 -2.21
C PHE A 231 8.11 -14.83 -1.71
N ALA A 232 7.54 -16.02 -1.70
CA ALA A 232 6.22 -16.28 -1.14
C ALA A 232 6.13 -16.02 0.39
N LEU A 233 7.29 -16.01 1.06
CA LEU A 233 7.37 -15.68 2.49
C LEU A 233 7.49 -14.19 2.74
N LEU A 234 8.02 -13.43 1.78
CA LEU A 234 8.33 -12.02 1.90
C LEU A 234 7.26 -11.14 1.25
N GLY A 235 6.85 -11.51 0.03
CA GLY A 235 5.99 -10.72 -0.83
C GLY A 235 4.52 -10.94 -0.54
N VAL A 236 3.80 -9.84 -0.43
CA VAL A 236 2.34 -9.83 -0.25
C VAL A 236 1.72 -8.76 -1.14
N VAL A 237 0.43 -8.90 -1.43
CA VAL A 237 -0.42 -7.82 -1.94
C VAL A 237 -1.27 -7.29 -0.79
N GLY A 238 -1.64 -6.00 -0.84
CA GLY A 238 -2.44 -5.43 0.24
C GLY A 238 -3.05 -4.07 -0.11
N PRO A 239 -4.09 -3.66 0.65
CA PRO A 239 -4.84 -2.43 0.43
C PRO A 239 -4.08 -1.18 0.85
N MET A 240 -4.34 -0.10 0.12
CA MET A 240 -3.90 1.26 0.40
C MET A 240 -5.09 2.21 0.27
N ALA A 241 -5.26 3.15 1.18
CA ALA A 241 -6.35 4.12 1.16
C ALA A 241 -6.06 5.34 2.06
N ARG A 242 -6.90 6.37 2.04
CA ARG A 242 -6.72 7.56 2.87
C ARG A 242 -7.09 7.34 4.34
N THR A 243 -7.94 6.36 4.66
CA THR A 243 -8.38 6.06 6.03
C THR A 243 -8.16 4.60 6.40
N VAL A 244 -8.02 4.32 7.68
CA VAL A 244 -7.91 2.94 8.19
C VAL A 244 -9.19 2.15 7.90
N GLY A 245 -10.37 2.80 8.01
CA GLY A 245 -11.63 2.14 7.70
C GLY A 245 -11.77 1.72 6.23
N ASP A 246 -11.20 2.49 5.30
CA ASP A 246 -11.15 2.11 3.88
C ASP A 246 -10.17 0.95 3.66
N VAL A 247 -8.99 0.97 4.28
CA VAL A 247 -8.03 -0.14 4.26
C VAL A 247 -8.67 -1.43 4.78
N GLN A 248 -9.47 -1.34 5.84
CA GLN A 248 -10.17 -2.49 6.42
C GLN A 248 -11.17 -3.09 5.43
N VAL A 249 -12.07 -2.30 4.84
CA VAL A 249 -13.08 -2.84 3.91
C VAL A 249 -12.45 -3.43 2.64
N LEU A 250 -11.35 -2.84 2.16
CA LEU A 250 -10.58 -3.40 1.04
C LEU A 250 -9.93 -4.73 1.44
N PHE A 251 -9.31 -4.81 2.62
CA PHE A 251 -8.75 -6.05 3.16
C PHE A 251 -9.81 -7.15 3.28
N GLU A 252 -10.93 -6.87 3.93
CA GLU A 252 -12.04 -7.81 4.11
C GLU A 252 -12.59 -8.34 2.77
N THR A 253 -12.62 -7.48 1.75
CA THR A 253 -13.06 -7.86 0.39
C THR A 253 -12.07 -8.76 -0.33
N MET A 254 -10.77 -8.52 -0.18
CA MET A 254 -9.73 -9.23 -0.93
C MET A 254 -9.25 -10.52 -0.25
N ALA A 255 -9.35 -10.61 1.09
CA ALA A 255 -8.85 -11.75 1.87
C ALA A 255 -9.55 -13.06 1.51
N GLY A 256 -8.85 -14.17 1.69
CA GLY A 256 -9.39 -15.52 1.52
C GLY A 256 -8.61 -16.39 0.55
N TRP A 257 -9.01 -17.65 0.48
CA TRP A 257 -8.37 -18.71 -0.31
C TRP A 257 -8.42 -18.49 -1.82
N ASP A 258 -7.39 -18.92 -2.53
CA ASP A 258 -7.34 -19.07 -3.98
C ASP A 258 -6.38 -20.22 -4.35
N ASP A 259 -6.83 -21.12 -5.24
CA ASP A 259 -6.06 -22.30 -5.66
C ASP A 259 -4.83 -21.93 -6.51
N GLY A 260 -4.80 -20.74 -7.11
CA GLY A 260 -3.68 -20.22 -7.90
C GLY A 260 -2.49 -19.75 -7.06
N ASP A 261 -2.67 -19.55 -5.74
CA ASP A 261 -1.61 -19.18 -4.81
C ASP A 261 -1.37 -20.31 -3.78
N PRO A 262 -0.30 -21.12 -3.93
CA PRO A 262 -0.01 -22.21 -3.01
C PRO A 262 0.31 -21.76 -1.57
N SER A 263 0.50 -20.46 -1.35
CA SER A 263 0.74 -19.87 -0.02
C SER A 263 -0.54 -19.33 0.62
N ALA A 264 -1.65 -19.26 -0.13
CA ALA A 264 -2.93 -18.80 0.40
C ALA A 264 -3.41 -19.71 1.54
N ALA A 265 -3.98 -19.10 2.58
CA ALA A 265 -4.48 -19.82 3.75
C ALA A 265 -5.97 -19.52 3.97
N PRO A 266 -6.79 -20.54 4.30
CA PRO A 266 -8.23 -20.37 4.54
C PRO A 266 -8.48 -19.80 5.93
N VAL A 267 -8.02 -18.57 6.18
CA VAL A 267 -8.18 -17.87 7.45
C VAL A 267 -9.29 -16.84 7.32
N ASP A 268 -10.36 -17.05 8.08
CA ASP A 268 -11.49 -16.12 8.10
C ASP A 268 -11.10 -14.75 8.65
N VAL A 269 -11.70 -13.70 8.12
CA VAL A 269 -11.67 -12.37 8.72
C VAL A 269 -12.65 -12.34 9.88
N ARG A 270 -12.17 -11.95 11.07
CA ARG A 270 -12.98 -11.96 12.30
C ARG A 270 -12.90 -10.61 13.00
N PRO A 271 -14.04 -9.94 13.24
CA PRO A 271 -14.05 -8.69 13.99
C PRO A 271 -13.43 -8.86 15.37
N ILE A 272 -12.58 -7.93 15.79
CA ILE A 272 -12.01 -7.89 17.13
C ILE A 272 -13.04 -7.28 18.09
N GLN A 273 -13.26 -7.93 19.21
CA GLN A 273 -14.09 -7.37 20.28
C GLN A 273 -13.32 -6.23 20.96
N GLU A 274 -14.00 -5.13 21.27
CA GLU A 274 -13.40 -3.95 21.89
C GLU A 274 -12.65 -4.28 23.19
N LYS A 275 -13.20 -5.13 24.04
CA LYS A 275 -12.53 -5.58 25.27
C LYS A 275 -11.19 -6.25 24.96
N THR A 276 -11.14 -7.18 24.00
CA THR A 276 -9.90 -7.85 23.58
C THR A 276 -8.88 -6.85 23.07
N MET A 277 -9.30 -5.85 22.30
CA MET A 277 -8.43 -4.79 21.81
C MET A 277 -7.87 -3.94 22.96
N ARG A 278 -8.69 -3.56 23.95
CA ARG A 278 -8.28 -2.75 25.12
C ARG A 278 -7.32 -3.46 26.06
N ASP A 279 -7.40 -4.77 26.16
CA ASP A 279 -6.56 -5.59 27.03
C ASP A 279 -5.15 -5.85 26.44
N VAL A 280 -4.91 -5.47 25.18
CA VAL A 280 -3.62 -5.67 24.50
C VAL A 280 -2.59 -4.66 25.00
N ALA A 281 -1.44 -5.16 25.47
CA ALA A 281 -0.28 -4.32 25.71
C ALA A 281 0.46 -4.04 24.40
N VAL A 282 0.76 -2.78 24.14
CA VAL A 282 1.48 -2.30 22.98
C VAL A 282 2.92 -1.98 23.35
N GLY A 283 3.89 -2.57 22.66
CA GLY A 283 5.28 -2.21 22.77
C GLY A 283 5.65 -1.11 21.77
N PHE A 284 6.62 -0.26 22.07
CA PHE A 284 7.13 0.69 21.09
C PHE A 284 8.63 0.87 21.16
N PHE A 285 9.22 1.26 20.04
CA PHE A 285 10.61 1.74 19.96
C PHE A 285 10.73 2.83 18.90
N GLU A 286 11.64 3.78 19.15
CA GLU A 286 11.84 4.97 18.32
C GLU A 286 12.93 4.76 17.26
N ASP A 287 13.88 3.86 17.55
CA ASP A 287 14.92 3.42 16.63
C ASP A 287 15.36 1.98 16.96
N ASP A 288 16.09 1.36 16.04
CA ASP A 288 16.57 -0.03 16.20
C ASP A 288 17.91 -0.13 16.95
N GLY A 289 18.47 0.99 17.38
CA GLY A 289 19.79 1.08 18.02
C GLY A 289 20.97 1.02 17.04
N ARG A 290 20.72 0.86 15.74
CA ARG A 290 21.73 0.78 14.68
C ARG A 290 21.56 1.88 13.63
N THR A 291 20.38 1.99 13.04
CA THR A 291 20.02 2.97 12.02
C THR A 291 19.27 4.11 12.69
N PRO A 292 19.88 5.28 12.89
CA PRO A 292 19.20 6.41 13.50
C PRO A 292 18.05 6.88 12.59
N VAL A 293 17.03 7.45 13.21
CA VAL A 293 15.90 8.07 12.49
C VAL A 293 15.96 9.59 12.65
N THR A 294 15.35 10.32 11.72
CA THR A 294 15.22 11.77 11.85
C THR A 294 14.39 12.13 13.11
N GLN A 295 14.59 13.35 13.62
CA GLN A 295 13.87 13.80 14.81
C GLN A 295 12.35 13.82 14.60
N GLU A 296 11.90 14.14 13.39
CA GLU A 296 10.48 14.14 13.01
C GLU A 296 9.89 12.72 13.03
N THR A 297 10.66 11.73 12.59
CA THR A 297 10.27 10.32 12.65
C THR A 297 10.14 9.86 14.10
N ARG A 298 11.11 10.21 14.95
CA ARG A 298 11.08 9.94 16.40
C ARG A 298 9.85 10.57 17.04
N SER A 299 9.61 11.86 16.74
CA SER A 299 8.44 12.60 17.25
C SER A 299 7.12 12.00 16.82
N ALA A 300 7.04 11.42 15.61
CA ALA A 300 5.83 10.72 15.14
C ALA A 300 5.54 9.46 15.97
N VAL A 301 6.56 8.68 16.32
CA VAL A 301 6.40 7.51 17.21
C VAL A 301 5.91 7.95 18.59
N GLN A 302 6.53 8.98 19.19
CA GLN A 302 6.11 9.52 20.48
C GLN A 302 4.68 10.08 20.45
N GLY A 303 4.31 10.74 19.35
CA GLY A 303 2.95 11.21 19.10
C GLY A 303 1.94 10.05 19.09
N ALA A 304 2.24 8.97 18.37
CA ALA A 304 1.40 7.77 18.33
C ALA A 304 1.26 7.11 19.72
N VAL A 305 2.36 7.02 20.49
CA VAL A 305 2.37 6.53 21.87
C VAL A 305 1.45 7.37 22.76
N SER A 306 1.57 8.69 22.66
CA SER A 306 0.74 9.62 23.44
C SER A 306 -0.74 9.50 23.10
N LEU A 307 -1.09 9.41 21.81
CA LEU A 307 -2.46 9.22 21.34
C LEU A 307 -3.09 7.93 21.88
N LEU A 308 -2.38 6.80 21.80
CA LEU A 308 -2.89 5.53 22.33
C LEU A 308 -2.99 5.53 23.85
N SER A 309 -2.01 6.11 24.55
CA SER A 309 -2.07 6.24 26.02
C SER A 309 -3.28 7.06 26.45
N ASN A 310 -3.57 8.16 25.76
CA ASN A 310 -4.76 9.00 26.00
C ASN A 310 -6.06 8.25 25.67
N ALA A 311 -6.04 7.34 24.71
CA ALA A 311 -7.15 6.45 24.39
C ALA A 311 -7.29 5.27 25.38
N GLY A 312 -6.44 5.20 26.42
CA GLY A 312 -6.50 4.20 27.49
C GLY A 312 -5.79 2.87 27.19
N PHE A 313 -4.94 2.80 26.16
CA PHE A 313 -4.10 1.63 25.93
C PHE A 313 -2.89 1.62 26.85
N ARG A 314 -2.44 0.43 27.23
CA ARG A 314 -1.15 0.26 27.86
C ARG A 314 -0.06 0.25 26.80
N VAL A 315 0.82 1.26 26.82
CA VAL A 315 1.93 1.40 25.86
C VAL A 315 3.25 1.50 26.63
N ASP A 316 4.15 0.53 26.43
CA ASP A 316 5.42 0.44 27.14
C ASP A 316 6.61 0.45 26.16
N PRO A 317 7.77 1.02 26.53
CA PRO A 317 8.99 0.89 25.74
C PRO A 317 9.37 -0.59 25.61
N PHE A 318 9.52 -1.05 24.37
CA PHE A 318 9.90 -2.43 24.07
C PHE A 318 10.44 -2.55 22.65
N ARG A 319 11.67 -3.01 22.52
CA ARG A 319 12.31 -3.33 21.25
C ARG A 319 12.69 -4.81 21.26
N PRO A 320 12.17 -5.65 20.33
CA PRO A 320 12.55 -7.05 20.27
C PRO A 320 14.04 -7.22 19.96
N GLU A 321 14.69 -8.19 20.58
CA GLU A 321 16.02 -8.63 20.18
C GLU A 321 15.93 -9.50 18.92
N GLY A 322 16.92 -9.40 18.02
CA GLY A 322 16.99 -10.18 16.79
C GLY A 322 16.59 -9.42 15.52
N LEU A 323 16.29 -8.11 15.62
CA LEU A 323 15.90 -7.29 14.45
C LEU A 323 17.05 -7.17 13.43
N GLU A 324 18.28 -6.95 13.87
CA GLU A 324 19.44 -6.85 12.97
C GLU A 324 19.72 -8.20 12.26
N GLU A 325 19.59 -9.29 12.99
CA GLU A 325 19.72 -10.64 12.42
C GLU A 325 18.61 -10.91 11.38
N ALA A 326 17.37 -10.48 11.67
CA ALA A 326 16.27 -10.56 10.71
C ALA A 326 16.53 -9.73 9.45
N ARG A 327 17.15 -8.53 9.56
CA ARG A 327 17.53 -7.69 8.42
C ARG A 327 18.55 -8.37 7.52
N GLN A 328 19.60 -8.93 8.11
CA GLN A 328 20.64 -9.65 7.37
C GLN A 328 20.06 -10.87 6.64
N LEU A 329 19.16 -11.62 7.27
CA LEU A 329 18.47 -12.74 6.65
C LEU A 329 17.49 -12.30 5.56
N TRP A 330 16.79 -11.17 5.75
CA TRP A 330 15.93 -10.61 4.70
C TRP A 330 16.75 -10.33 3.43
N TRP A 331 17.92 -9.71 3.55
CA TRP A 331 18.80 -9.45 2.41
C TRP A 331 19.25 -10.74 1.69
N LYS A 332 19.56 -11.80 2.44
CA LYS A 332 19.92 -13.09 1.85
C LYS A 332 18.77 -13.70 1.04
N PHE A 333 17.52 -13.52 1.48
CA PHE A 333 16.37 -13.97 0.72
C PHE A 333 16.00 -13.02 -0.41
N PHE A 334 15.82 -11.76 -0.12
CA PHE A 334 15.33 -10.77 -1.09
C PHE A 334 16.38 -10.42 -2.13
N GLY A 335 17.58 -10.08 -1.69
CA GLY A 335 18.70 -9.74 -2.55
C GLY A 335 19.30 -10.99 -3.23
N THR A 336 19.98 -11.83 -2.46
CA THR A 336 20.79 -12.93 -3.03
C THR A 336 19.92 -14.02 -3.69
N ALA A 337 18.98 -14.62 -2.96
CA ALA A 337 18.10 -15.65 -3.54
C ALA A 337 17.16 -15.06 -4.60
N GLY A 338 16.71 -13.82 -4.43
CA GLY A 338 15.95 -13.08 -5.43
C GLY A 338 16.69 -12.90 -6.74
N GLY A 339 17.96 -12.49 -6.66
CA GLY A 339 18.85 -12.40 -7.81
C GLY A 339 19.03 -13.74 -8.54
N MET A 340 19.09 -14.85 -7.80
CA MET A 340 19.17 -16.20 -8.41
C MET A 340 17.87 -16.55 -9.17
N ILE A 341 16.70 -16.15 -8.64
CA ILE A 341 15.40 -16.44 -9.26
C ILE A 341 15.18 -15.57 -10.50
N GLN A 342 15.49 -14.27 -10.42
CA GLN A 342 15.23 -13.32 -11.50
C GLN A 342 16.36 -13.26 -12.53
N GLY A 343 17.59 -13.60 -12.16
CA GLY A 343 18.77 -13.55 -13.03
C GLY A 343 18.60 -14.25 -14.38
N PRO A 344 18.00 -15.45 -14.48
CA PRO A 344 17.73 -16.09 -15.77
C PRO A 344 16.87 -15.25 -16.72
N MET A 345 15.89 -14.49 -16.22
CA MET A 345 15.05 -13.59 -17.02
C MET A 345 15.81 -12.35 -17.51
N LEU A 346 16.79 -11.88 -16.74
CA LEU A 346 17.55 -10.65 -17.04
C LEU A 346 18.76 -10.89 -17.93
N ARG A 347 19.23 -12.12 -18.03
CA ARG A 347 20.45 -12.48 -18.78
C ARG A 347 20.34 -12.12 -20.24
N GLY A 348 21.30 -11.33 -20.73
CA GLY A 348 21.34 -10.82 -22.10
C GLY A 348 20.52 -9.55 -22.34
N HIS A 349 19.86 -9.03 -21.29
CA HIS A 349 19.07 -7.81 -21.32
C HIS A 349 19.62 -6.69 -20.43
N GLU A 350 20.85 -6.82 -19.94
CA GLU A 350 21.45 -5.91 -18.95
C GLU A 350 21.47 -4.45 -19.43
N SER A 351 21.61 -4.23 -20.74
CA SER A 351 21.58 -2.88 -21.34
C SER A 351 20.18 -2.26 -21.39
N GLU A 352 19.13 -3.06 -21.28
CA GLU A 352 17.72 -2.63 -21.34
C GLU A 352 17.16 -2.28 -19.95
N LEU A 353 17.88 -2.66 -18.88
CA LEU A 353 17.46 -2.44 -17.50
C LEU A 353 17.60 -0.96 -17.09
N SER A 354 16.71 -0.50 -16.23
CA SER A 354 16.79 0.84 -15.65
C SER A 354 18.06 1.02 -14.79
N PRO A 355 18.56 2.25 -14.64
CA PRO A 355 19.71 2.52 -13.77
C PRO A 355 19.51 2.02 -12.34
N ILE A 356 18.30 2.21 -11.79
CA ILE A 356 17.94 1.79 -10.43
C ILE A 356 18.00 0.27 -10.29
N LEU A 357 17.45 -0.47 -11.24
CA LEU A 357 17.49 -1.93 -11.20
C LEU A 357 18.93 -2.46 -11.35
N ARG A 358 19.75 -1.85 -12.21
CA ARG A 358 21.16 -2.19 -12.32
C ARG A 358 21.93 -1.91 -11.03
N GLU A 359 21.65 -0.79 -10.38
CA GLU A 359 22.21 -0.46 -9.06
C GLU A 359 21.86 -1.53 -8.03
N PHE A 360 20.58 -1.92 -7.93
CA PHE A 360 20.12 -2.99 -7.03
C PHE A 360 20.87 -4.31 -7.28
N TYR A 361 20.96 -4.73 -8.53
CA TYR A 361 21.70 -5.96 -8.87
C TYR A 361 23.20 -5.86 -8.65
N SER A 362 23.78 -4.67 -8.70
CA SER A 362 25.20 -4.49 -8.33
C SER A 362 25.46 -4.80 -6.86
N TRP A 363 24.51 -4.47 -5.98
CA TRP A 363 24.58 -4.81 -4.56
C TRP A 363 24.41 -6.32 -4.33
N THR A 364 23.49 -6.97 -5.05
CA THR A 364 23.31 -8.42 -4.93
C THR A 364 24.49 -9.20 -5.49
N ALA A 365 25.13 -8.73 -6.56
CA ALA A 365 26.30 -9.37 -7.16
C ALA A 365 27.57 -9.33 -6.28
N ALA A 366 27.60 -8.45 -5.29
CA ALA A 366 28.68 -8.40 -4.29
C ALA A 366 28.59 -9.54 -3.27
N GLU A 367 27.43 -10.19 -3.16
CA GLU A 367 27.21 -11.30 -2.22
C GLU A 367 27.54 -12.67 -2.85
N PRO A 368 28.05 -13.62 -2.06
CA PRO A 368 28.25 -14.99 -2.54
C PRO A 368 26.92 -15.63 -2.95
N VAL A 369 26.91 -16.29 -4.10
CA VAL A 369 25.74 -17.08 -4.55
C VAL A 369 25.45 -18.19 -3.55
N HIS A 370 24.20 -18.40 -3.19
CA HIS A 370 23.82 -19.48 -2.28
C HIS A 370 24.11 -20.86 -2.89
N SER A 371 24.84 -21.69 -2.11
CA SER A 371 24.78 -23.14 -2.27
C SER A 371 23.45 -23.67 -1.69
N GLY A 372 23.09 -24.91 -2.02
CA GLY A 372 21.94 -25.55 -1.36
C GLY A 372 22.09 -25.58 0.17
N GLN A 373 23.31 -25.84 0.69
CA GLN A 373 23.58 -25.83 2.12
C GLN A 373 23.42 -24.43 2.75
N SER A 374 23.95 -23.38 2.13
CA SER A 374 23.84 -22.02 2.66
C SER A 374 22.39 -21.50 2.61
N LEU A 375 21.61 -21.88 1.58
CA LEU A 375 20.20 -21.55 1.50
C LEU A 375 19.38 -22.22 2.62
N LEU A 376 19.62 -23.52 2.89
CA LEU A 376 18.99 -24.23 4.00
C LEU A 376 19.36 -23.61 5.37
N ALA A 377 20.63 -23.25 5.57
CA ALA A 377 21.06 -22.55 6.79
C ALA A 377 20.37 -21.18 6.94
N THR A 378 20.21 -20.43 5.86
CA THR A 378 19.46 -19.16 5.87
C THR A 378 17.99 -19.37 6.26
N TRP A 379 17.39 -20.48 5.79
CA TRP A 379 15.99 -20.82 6.12
C TRP A 379 15.82 -21.16 7.59
N LEU A 380 16.70 -22.01 8.13
CA LEU A 380 16.71 -22.36 9.56
C LEU A 380 16.93 -21.12 10.43
N GLY A 381 17.89 -20.25 10.08
CA GLY A 381 18.15 -19.00 10.80
C GLY A 381 16.93 -18.06 10.80
N ARG A 382 16.16 -18.00 9.69
CA ARG A 382 14.89 -17.28 9.67
C ARG A 382 13.89 -17.83 10.71
N ASP A 383 13.73 -19.14 10.79
CA ASP A 383 12.77 -19.73 11.70
C ASP A 383 13.19 -19.54 13.16
N GLU A 384 14.49 -19.65 13.48
CA GLU A 384 15.07 -19.36 14.80
C GLU A 384 14.83 -17.89 15.23
N VAL A 385 15.11 -16.92 14.35
CA VAL A 385 14.88 -15.50 14.64
C VAL A 385 13.39 -15.21 14.78
N ARG A 386 12.55 -15.81 13.94
CA ARG A 386 11.10 -15.67 14.01
C ARG A 386 10.55 -16.20 15.32
N GLU A 387 10.99 -17.37 15.75
CA GLU A 387 10.61 -17.94 17.05
C GLU A 387 11.05 -17.03 18.21
N LYS A 388 12.31 -16.59 18.21
CA LYS A 388 12.87 -15.68 19.22
C LYS A 388 12.01 -14.42 19.39
N ILE A 389 11.63 -13.77 18.28
CA ILE A 389 10.82 -12.55 18.31
C ILE A 389 9.38 -12.84 18.71
N LEU A 390 8.76 -13.92 18.22
CA LEU A 390 7.40 -14.32 18.59
C LEU A 390 7.26 -14.64 20.10
N VAL A 391 8.27 -15.25 20.71
CA VAL A 391 8.30 -15.49 22.16
C VAL A 391 8.31 -14.16 22.93
N GLN A 392 9.13 -13.21 22.53
CA GLN A 392 9.18 -11.88 23.13
C GLN A 392 7.86 -11.12 22.95
N MET A 393 7.22 -11.22 21.78
CA MET A 393 5.93 -10.62 21.49
C MET A 393 4.73 -11.25 22.23
N ARG A 394 4.92 -12.25 23.08
CA ARG A 394 3.86 -12.71 24.01
C ARG A 394 3.49 -11.63 25.01
N LYS A 395 4.46 -10.81 25.42
CA LYS A 395 4.24 -9.70 26.36
C LYS A 395 3.65 -8.47 25.68
N TYR A 396 4.08 -8.19 24.46
CA TYR A 396 3.63 -7.06 23.63
C TYR A 396 3.22 -7.58 22.24
N PRO A 397 1.98 -8.09 22.10
CA PRO A 397 1.51 -8.67 20.84
C PRO A 397 1.46 -7.71 19.66
N VAL A 398 1.48 -6.42 19.95
CA VAL A 398 1.49 -5.34 18.97
C VAL A 398 2.66 -4.40 19.27
N LEU A 399 3.32 -3.95 18.19
CA LEU A 399 4.44 -3.01 18.24
C LEU A 399 4.11 -1.74 17.47
N ILE A 400 4.61 -0.60 17.95
CA ILE A 400 4.67 0.66 17.19
C ILE A 400 6.13 1.00 16.98
N CYS A 401 6.49 1.32 15.73
CA CYS A 401 7.85 1.71 15.39
C CYS A 401 7.88 2.60 14.13
N PRO A 402 9.05 3.18 13.79
CA PRO A 402 9.21 3.90 12.53
C PRO A 402 8.86 3.04 11.33
N THR A 403 8.36 3.65 10.26
CA THR A 403 8.19 3.00 8.96
C THR A 403 9.48 3.02 8.16
N ALA A 404 10.20 4.14 8.21
CA ALA A 404 11.48 4.39 7.57
C ALA A 404 12.33 5.29 8.46
N ALA A 405 13.62 5.39 8.18
CA ALA A 405 14.53 6.26 8.94
C ALA A 405 14.30 7.76 8.66
N ILE A 406 13.71 8.08 7.51
CA ILE A 406 13.59 9.44 6.95
C ILE A 406 12.20 9.68 6.34
N PRO A 407 11.73 10.94 6.22
CA PRO A 407 10.61 11.30 5.34
C PRO A 407 10.97 11.15 3.85
N ALA A 408 10.02 11.46 2.96
CA ALA A 408 10.23 11.40 1.52
C ALA A 408 11.49 12.19 1.09
N PHE A 409 12.40 11.52 0.38
CA PHE A 409 13.68 12.05 -0.03
C PHE A 409 13.64 12.67 -1.45
N ARG A 410 14.60 13.54 -1.77
CA ARG A 410 14.74 14.13 -3.09
C ARG A 410 15.17 13.07 -4.10
N HIS A 411 14.66 13.18 -5.33
CA HIS A 411 15.03 12.26 -6.40
C HIS A 411 16.56 12.16 -6.56
N GLY A 412 17.07 10.93 -6.56
CA GLY A 412 18.48 10.62 -6.74
C GLY A 412 19.35 10.65 -5.48
N GLU A 413 18.80 11.04 -4.33
CA GLU A 413 19.52 10.91 -3.06
C GLU A 413 19.73 9.43 -2.69
N ARG A 414 20.91 9.11 -2.07
CA ARG A 414 21.29 7.74 -1.72
C ARG A 414 21.83 7.62 -0.30
N GLU A 415 22.09 8.73 0.38
CA GLU A 415 22.58 8.76 1.75
C GLU A 415 22.13 10.04 2.47
N TRP A 416 21.98 9.94 3.78
CA TRP A 416 21.52 11.02 4.64
C TRP A 416 22.34 11.08 5.92
N LEU A 417 22.68 12.28 6.39
CA LEU A 417 23.34 12.47 7.66
C LEU A 417 22.30 12.64 8.77
N ILE A 418 22.18 11.64 9.67
CA ILE A 418 21.22 11.63 10.77
C ILE A 418 21.99 11.45 12.08
N GLU A 419 21.86 12.38 13.02
CA GLU A 419 22.55 12.35 14.32
C GLU A 419 24.07 12.10 14.20
N GLY A 420 24.72 12.66 13.15
CA GLY A 420 26.14 12.52 12.91
C GLY A 420 26.56 11.17 12.27
N LYS A 421 25.61 10.31 11.92
CA LYS A 421 25.85 9.06 11.20
C LYS A 421 25.31 9.14 9.76
N THR A 422 26.06 8.61 8.80
CA THR A 422 25.58 8.44 7.42
C THR A 422 24.68 7.21 7.35
N VAL A 423 23.41 7.42 7.03
CA VAL A 423 22.44 6.37 6.73
C VAL A 423 22.41 6.19 5.21
N LYS A 424 22.70 5.01 4.74
CA LYS A 424 22.68 4.66 3.31
C LYS A 424 21.29 4.24 2.86
N TYR A 425 21.07 4.26 1.55
CA TYR A 425 19.80 3.92 0.92
C TYR A 425 19.20 2.60 1.44
N LEU A 426 19.95 1.49 1.46
CA LEU A 426 19.45 0.21 1.96
C LEU A 426 19.16 0.20 3.47
N ASP A 427 19.91 0.97 4.27
CA ASP A 427 19.71 1.00 5.72
C ASP A 427 18.45 1.79 6.12
N ALA A 428 18.05 2.78 5.31
CA ALA A 428 16.89 3.63 5.60
C ALA A 428 15.56 2.88 5.68
N TRP A 429 15.46 1.71 5.03
CA TRP A 429 14.24 0.89 4.93
C TRP A 429 14.23 -0.33 5.84
N SER A 430 15.28 -0.55 6.64
CA SER A 430 15.42 -1.69 7.54
C SER A 430 14.19 -1.90 8.44
N TYR A 431 13.54 -0.82 8.83
CA TYR A 431 12.31 -0.82 9.65
C TYR A 431 11.14 -1.59 9.03
N CYS A 432 11.11 -1.73 7.70
CA CYS A 432 10.12 -2.52 7.00
C CYS A 432 10.55 -3.97 6.73
N GLU A 433 11.83 -4.18 6.44
CA GLU A 433 12.40 -5.45 5.97
C GLU A 433 12.18 -6.62 6.93
N TRP A 434 12.33 -6.38 8.24
CA TRP A 434 12.16 -7.41 9.27
C TRP A 434 10.80 -8.07 9.22
N PHE A 435 9.76 -7.27 9.06
CA PHE A 435 8.39 -7.76 9.13
C PHE A 435 7.94 -8.47 7.85
N ASN A 436 8.63 -8.24 6.73
CA ASN A 436 8.50 -9.12 5.57
C ASN A 436 9.12 -10.48 5.84
N LEU A 437 10.39 -10.54 6.30
CA LEU A 437 11.05 -11.79 6.62
C LEU A 437 10.26 -12.64 7.61
N LEU A 438 9.76 -12.00 8.66
CA LEU A 438 9.04 -12.66 9.75
C LEU A 438 7.59 -13.02 9.38
N GLY A 439 7.05 -12.45 8.29
CA GLY A 439 5.67 -12.65 7.87
C GLY A 439 4.65 -11.99 8.80
N PHE A 440 5.00 -10.87 9.46
CA PHE A 440 4.12 -10.18 10.39
C PHE A 440 3.25 -9.14 9.66
N PRO A 441 1.95 -9.05 9.94
CA PRO A 441 1.11 -7.99 9.39
C PRO A 441 1.54 -6.64 9.96
N ALA A 442 1.48 -5.60 9.14
CA ALA A 442 1.79 -4.24 9.55
C ALA A 442 0.91 -3.23 8.80
N VAL A 443 0.35 -2.27 9.52
CA VAL A 443 -0.39 -1.16 8.94
C VAL A 443 0.35 0.15 9.21
N VAL A 444 0.46 0.98 8.18
CA VAL A 444 0.98 2.35 8.30
C VAL A 444 -0.16 3.34 8.40
N ILE A 445 0.00 4.32 9.26
CA ILE A 445 -0.90 5.45 9.42
C ILE A 445 -0.08 6.75 9.54
N PRO A 446 -0.44 7.82 8.82
CA PRO A 446 0.20 9.13 8.98
C PRO A 446 -0.14 9.72 10.36
N ILE A 447 0.86 10.28 11.05
CA ILE A 447 0.71 10.84 12.40
C ILE A 447 0.94 12.35 12.42
N THR A 448 1.97 12.83 11.73
CA THR A 448 2.37 14.25 11.74
C THR A 448 2.98 14.66 10.41
N VAL A 449 3.29 15.92 10.27
CA VAL A 449 4.05 16.50 9.14
C VAL A 449 5.39 17.00 9.64
N SER A 450 6.43 16.84 8.83
CA SER A 450 7.75 17.41 9.11
C SER A 450 7.72 18.94 8.98
N PRO A 451 8.76 19.66 9.48
CA PRO A 451 8.90 21.11 9.26
C PRO A 451 8.91 21.51 7.79
N GLU A 452 9.30 20.60 6.90
CA GLU A 452 9.30 20.79 5.44
C GLU A 452 7.92 20.54 4.80
N GLY A 453 6.89 20.19 5.59
CA GLY A 453 5.53 19.91 5.10
C GLY A 453 5.33 18.49 4.58
N LEU A 454 6.24 17.54 4.89
CA LEU A 454 6.15 16.16 4.43
C LEU A 454 5.45 15.28 5.48
N PRO A 455 4.58 14.35 5.08
CA PRO A 455 3.93 13.45 6.03
C PRO A 455 4.90 12.47 6.66
N ILE A 456 4.65 12.15 7.92
CA ILE A 456 5.37 11.13 8.67
C ILE A 456 4.37 10.12 9.22
N GLY A 457 4.51 8.86 8.78
CA GLY A 457 3.71 7.75 9.28
C GLY A 457 4.50 6.85 10.23
N VAL A 458 3.78 6.14 11.07
CA VAL A 458 4.31 5.04 11.88
C VAL A 458 3.70 3.72 11.44
N GLN A 459 4.38 2.61 11.68
CA GLN A 459 3.79 1.30 11.47
C GLN A 459 3.37 0.65 12.79
N ILE A 460 2.21 0.00 12.73
CA ILE A 460 1.64 -0.82 13.80
C ILE A 460 1.77 -2.26 13.32
N VAL A 461 2.53 -3.07 14.04
CA VAL A 461 2.91 -4.43 13.66
C VAL A 461 2.28 -5.41 14.61
N GLY A 462 1.64 -6.46 14.10
CA GLY A 462 1.04 -7.53 14.86
C GLY A 462 1.77 -8.86 14.70
N ARG A 463 1.37 -9.84 15.51
CA ARG A 463 1.76 -11.23 15.30
C ARG A 463 1.10 -11.76 14.01
N PRO A 464 1.64 -12.81 13.37
CA PRO A 464 1.01 -13.40 12.19
C PRO A 464 -0.48 -13.67 12.39
N TRP A 465 -1.29 -13.37 11.39
CA TRP A 465 -2.75 -13.54 11.38
C TRP A 465 -3.51 -12.61 12.34
N ALA A 466 -2.92 -11.47 12.71
CA ALA A 466 -3.53 -10.47 13.59
C ALA A 466 -3.83 -9.15 12.86
N GLU A 467 -4.20 -9.21 11.59
CA GLU A 467 -4.55 -8.04 10.77
C GLU A 467 -5.66 -7.22 11.41
N GLU A 468 -6.70 -7.88 11.89
CA GLU A 468 -7.86 -7.23 12.49
C GLU A 468 -7.46 -6.46 13.77
N MET A 469 -6.49 -7.00 14.54
CA MET A 469 -5.96 -6.32 15.74
C MET A 469 -5.16 -5.07 15.37
N VAL A 470 -4.24 -5.17 14.38
CA VAL A 470 -3.45 -4.00 13.99
C VAL A 470 -4.32 -2.92 13.35
N LEU A 471 -5.36 -3.30 12.60
CA LEU A 471 -6.34 -2.37 12.04
C LEU A 471 -7.18 -1.70 13.13
N ALA A 472 -7.63 -2.44 14.15
CA ALA A 472 -8.39 -1.89 15.26
C ALA A 472 -7.57 -0.86 16.08
N ILE A 473 -6.30 -1.14 16.34
CA ILE A 473 -5.40 -0.19 17.02
C ILE A 473 -5.10 1.02 16.13
N ALA A 474 -4.92 0.81 14.82
CA ALA A 474 -4.74 1.89 13.86
C ALA A 474 -5.97 2.81 13.79
N ALA A 475 -7.18 2.24 13.85
CA ALA A 475 -8.43 3.02 13.89
C ALA A 475 -8.52 3.88 15.17
N ALA A 476 -8.10 3.35 16.33
CA ALA A 476 -8.02 4.14 17.56
C ALA A 476 -6.99 5.28 17.46
N LEU A 477 -5.85 5.05 16.79
CA LEU A 477 -4.87 6.10 16.50
C LEU A 477 -5.44 7.15 15.54
N GLU A 478 -6.15 6.74 14.49
CA GLU A 478 -6.77 7.64 13.51
C GLU A 478 -7.81 8.53 14.19
N GLU A 479 -8.64 7.97 15.06
CA GLU A 479 -9.62 8.71 15.86
C GLU A 479 -8.92 9.72 16.77
N GLY A 480 -7.90 9.31 17.52
CA GLY A 480 -7.15 10.17 18.43
C GLY A 480 -6.37 11.28 17.72
N ARG A 481 -5.84 11.03 16.52
CA ARG A 481 -5.18 12.04 15.68
C ARG A 481 -6.18 13.06 15.13
N GLY A 482 -7.41 12.63 14.82
CA GLY A 482 -8.40 13.46 14.15
C GLY A 482 -8.20 13.57 12.63
N PRO A 483 -8.87 14.56 11.98
CA PRO A 483 -8.82 14.73 10.52
C PRO A 483 -7.40 14.89 9.99
N TRP A 484 -7.11 14.24 8.86
CA TRP A 484 -5.83 14.35 8.16
C TRP A 484 -5.97 15.19 6.90
N ALA A 485 -5.15 16.23 6.78
CA ALA A 485 -5.11 17.05 5.58
C ALA A 485 -4.40 16.30 4.44
N GLY A 486 -4.95 16.38 3.23
CA GLY A 486 -4.28 15.89 2.03
C GLY A 486 -3.14 16.80 1.57
N PRO A 487 -2.41 16.39 0.52
CA PRO A 487 -1.35 17.20 -0.07
C PRO A 487 -1.89 18.50 -0.67
N PRO A 488 -1.05 19.56 -0.75
CA PRO A 488 -1.46 20.87 -1.26
C PRO A 488 -1.62 20.95 -2.79
N ILE A 489 -1.85 19.84 -3.45
CA ILE A 489 -1.84 19.70 -4.92
C ILE A 489 -2.90 20.57 -5.64
N GLU A 490 -3.97 20.95 -4.94
CA GLU A 490 -5.01 21.83 -5.52
C GLU A 490 -4.49 23.27 -5.74
N HIS A 491 -3.36 23.63 -5.11
CA HIS A 491 -2.76 24.96 -5.13
C HIS A 491 -1.42 25.00 -5.90
N ALA A 492 -1.00 23.87 -6.50
CA ALA A 492 0.26 23.73 -7.23
C ALA A 492 0.11 24.01 -8.73
#